data_c482325cba6c8c6ed8ab16e477142102
#
_entry.id   c482325cba6c8c6ed8ab16e477142102
#
_cell.length_a   1.000
_cell.length_b   1.000
_cell.length_c   1.000
_cell.angle_alpha   90.00
_cell.angle_beta   90.00
_cell.angle_gamma   90.00
#
_symmetry.space_group_name_H-M   'P 1'
#
loop_
_entity.id
_entity.type
_entity.pdbx_description
1 polymer ?
#
loop_
_entity_poly.entity_id
_entity_poly.type
_entity_poly.pdbx_seq_one_letter_code
_entity_poly.pdbx_strand_id
1 'polypeptide(L)'
;VGTTADSRQYTLAKLQYLQWCGFCKSSQEVVFLCSPNLLNEKSFRHISPESEHYFRPATWCVQLLCRDIPAAPAFQHEWYLSNIPSQLDAPQEFFNYTSGRWISNEREQLEARRIIFSVEGLKSAAAKVLGVSNSFDMTKLGEGLFNRAFLLSNSDGADVVARLPTSVAGPKRLTTASEVATIKLMAALGIPVPKVFSYSCDAESEVGSEYILMERAKGIPLLSVWAKMGRKRRGQVMTQLVEFDSKLLAMKLSGYGSIYLKQDLPDSCTLPLSSDPSLSDYCLGPSVERSWWAEDRKMISIDRGPCKPFPIKLTEGTELNEILKAKALREIAWIEAYARPRPMDDLFRRSDSQEDPSAHIDLLRKYVTVIPLLTDYVAFPQPTLLHMDLHLGNIFIESAKQPIITAIIDWQGSEVLPLSLAARFPRMIDYDIGEDPVTVDMPPETEDPSAKADREAVMVKKYWLAKTFQLNPHLAAAFQEPVRKHLLSLWTESGRTWTGELAAFRHDLIQFVDICEQCPISFSPEERTRHKEELEEYNNKVVVMNRLREMLGVSLEGWVSPERFDTVSQANEELKRETANDLCNGNGGFRQEWERWWPFSDR
;
A
#
# COMPACT_ATOMS: atom_id res chain seq x y z
N VAL A 1 38.09 -13.65 -1.04
CA VAL A 1 37.84 -13.23 0.34
C VAL A 1 36.43 -12.60 0.46
N GLY A 2 35.50 -12.98 -0.42
CA GLY A 2 34.11 -12.44 -0.44
C GLY A 2 33.01 -13.47 -0.21
N THR A 3 33.33 -14.72 0.08
CA THR A 3 32.34 -15.83 0.05
C THR A 3 31.87 -16.33 1.43
N THR A 4 32.44 -15.88 2.52
CA THR A 4 32.13 -16.43 3.86
C THR A 4 31.01 -15.69 4.62
N ALA A 5 30.69 -14.48 4.28
CA ALA A 5 29.61 -13.73 4.93
C ALA A 5 28.23 -14.16 4.41
N ASP A 6 28.12 -14.39 3.11
CA ASP A 6 26.88 -14.83 2.47
C ASP A 6 26.40 -16.21 2.97
N SER A 7 27.31 -17.20 3.07
CA SER A 7 26.93 -18.54 3.51
C SER A 7 26.34 -18.58 4.95
N ARG A 8 26.80 -17.72 5.85
CA ARG A 8 26.26 -17.65 7.22
C ARG A 8 24.86 -17.06 7.28
N GLN A 9 24.59 -16.07 6.44
CA GLN A 9 23.26 -15.46 6.35
C GLN A 9 22.23 -16.44 5.79
N TYR A 10 22.63 -17.22 4.78
CA TYR A 10 21.81 -18.32 4.24
C TYR A 10 21.45 -19.37 5.28
N THR A 11 22.40 -19.75 6.11
CA THR A 11 22.18 -20.77 7.16
C THR A 11 21.20 -20.29 8.22
N LEU A 12 21.27 -18.99 8.62
CA LEU A 12 20.36 -18.45 9.64
C LEU A 12 18.93 -18.32 9.12
N ALA A 13 18.74 -17.84 7.90
CA ALA A 13 17.44 -17.81 7.25
C ALA A 13 16.83 -19.19 7.09
N LYS A 14 17.64 -20.20 6.74
CA LYS A 14 17.22 -21.61 6.67
C LYS A 14 16.72 -22.13 8.02
N LEU A 15 17.44 -21.86 9.11
CA LEU A 15 17.08 -22.31 10.45
C LEU A 15 15.76 -21.67 10.94
N GLN A 16 15.61 -20.37 10.72
CA GLN A 16 14.37 -19.65 11.07
C GLN A 16 13.18 -20.15 10.25
N TYR A 17 13.39 -20.43 8.97
CA TYR A 17 12.34 -20.97 8.10
C TYR A 17 11.89 -22.38 8.52
N LEU A 18 12.80 -23.20 9.04
CA LEU A 18 12.50 -24.52 9.57
C LEU A 18 11.59 -24.49 10.81
N GLN A 19 11.88 -23.60 11.71
CA GLN A 19 11.02 -23.37 12.88
C GLN A 19 9.61 -22.92 12.44
N TRP A 20 9.54 -22.12 11.39
CA TRP A 20 8.27 -21.67 10.83
C TRP A 20 7.44 -22.79 10.22
N CYS A 21 8.07 -23.72 9.51
CA CYS A 21 7.36 -24.83 8.86
C CYS A 21 6.85 -25.90 9.86
N GLY A 22 7.07 -25.71 11.16
CA GLY A 22 6.60 -26.65 12.18
C GLY A 22 7.34 -27.99 12.21
N PHE A 23 8.43 -28.14 11.44
CA PHE A 23 9.21 -29.36 11.37
C PHE A 23 10.20 -29.54 12.52
N CYS A 24 10.47 -28.48 13.26
CA CYS A 24 11.32 -28.51 14.45
C CYS A 24 10.51 -28.15 15.68
N LYS A 25 10.16 -29.16 16.49
CA LYS A 25 9.40 -28.94 17.73
C LYS A 25 10.23 -28.39 18.90
N SER A 26 11.56 -28.32 18.76
CA SER A 26 12.44 -27.73 19.79
C SER A 26 13.72 -27.19 19.17
N SER A 27 14.27 -26.15 19.80
CA SER A 27 15.57 -25.59 19.45
C SER A 27 16.75 -26.57 19.62
N GLN A 28 16.55 -27.69 20.33
CA GLN A 28 17.56 -28.74 20.51
C GLN A 28 17.69 -29.66 19.28
N GLU A 29 16.61 -29.90 18.55
CA GLU A 29 16.66 -30.72 17.32
C GLU A 29 17.38 -30.01 16.17
N VAL A 30 17.30 -28.68 16.13
CA VAL A 30 17.99 -27.85 15.13
C VAL A 30 19.50 -27.86 15.32
N VAL A 31 19.98 -27.99 16.57
CA VAL A 31 21.42 -28.00 16.90
C VAL A 31 22.09 -29.29 16.41
N PHE A 32 21.35 -30.41 16.32
CA PHE A 32 21.88 -31.67 15.80
C PHE A 32 22.07 -31.71 14.27
N LEU A 33 21.40 -30.81 13.55
CA LEU A 33 21.53 -30.72 12.09
C LEU A 33 22.62 -29.74 11.64
N CYS A 34 23.17 -28.97 12.56
CA CYS A 34 24.26 -28.04 12.30
C CYS A 34 25.57 -28.56 12.88
N SER A 35 26.61 -28.68 12.08
CA SER A 35 27.94 -29.02 12.54
C SER A 35 28.40 -28.08 13.68
N PRO A 36 28.96 -28.59 14.81
CA PRO A 36 29.30 -27.78 15.99
C PRO A 36 30.29 -26.62 15.74
N ASN A 37 30.93 -26.60 14.60
CA ASN A 37 31.95 -25.60 14.24
C ASN A 37 31.40 -24.28 13.66
N LEU A 38 30.08 -24.12 13.53
CA LEU A 38 29.47 -22.93 12.92
C LEU A 38 28.80 -21.98 13.92
N LEU A 39 28.67 -22.38 15.18
CA LEU A 39 28.04 -21.55 16.22
C LEU A 39 29.11 -20.94 17.12
N ASN A 40 29.57 -19.76 16.79
CA ASN A 40 30.43 -18.97 17.67
C ASN A 40 29.49 -18.08 18.53
N GLU A 41 29.43 -18.38 19.84
CA GLU A 41 28.54 -17.73 20.84
C GLU A 41 28.61 -16.19 20.88
N LYS A 42 29.60 -15.59 20.23
CA LYS A 42 29.74 -14.14 20.16
C LYS A 42 28.80 -13.43 19.19
N SER A 43 28.14 -14.18 18.27
CA SER A 43 27.18 -13.61 17.32
C SER A 43 25.77 -13.46 17.90
N PHE A 44 25.49 -14.08 19.04
CA PHE A 44 24.18 -14.02 19.72
C PHE A 44 24.05 -12.88 20.73
N ARG A 45 25.12 -12.13 21.02
CA ARG A 45 25.12 -11.10 22.08
C ARG A 45 24.55 -9.75 21.65
N HIS A 46 24.04 -9.59 20.44
CA HIS A 46 23.43 -8.35 19.97
C HIS A 46 21.90 -8.42 19.73
N ILE A 47 21.28 -9.51 20.12
CA ILE A 47 19.82 -9.53 20.25
C ILE A 47 19.56 -9.68 21.74
N SER A 48 19.50 -8.56 22.47
CA SER A 48 19.11 -8.58 23.87
C SER A 48 17.64 -8.97 23.98
N PRO A 49 17.23 -9.76 25.01
CA PRO A 49 15.82 -10.08 25.25
C PRO A 49 14.97 -8.86 25.63
N GLU A 50 15.57 -7.68 25.75
CA GLU A 50 14.92 -6.44 26.14
C GLU A 50 14.58 -5.52 24.94
N SER A 51 14.93 -5.89 23.71
CA SER A 51 14.42 -5.17 22.54
C SER A 51 13.01 -5.68 22.22
N GLU A 52 12.04 -5.36 23.06
CA GLU A 52 10.61 -5.25 22.70
C GLU A 52 10.40 -4.13 21.66
N HIS A 53 11.25 -4.05 20.64
CA HIS A 53 11.14 -3.04 19.61
C HIS A 53 10.38 -3.58 18.44
N TYR A 54 9.08 -3.46 18.53
CA TYR A 54 8.08 -3.12 17.55
C TYR A 54 8.60 -3.06 16.10
N PHE A 55 8.49 -4.17 15.41
CA PHE A 55 8.28 -4.12 13.97
C PHE A 55 6.90 -3.48 13.74
N ARG A 56 6.89 -2.21 13.37
CA ARG A 56 5.71 -1.64 12.72
C ARG A 56 5.45 -2.52 11.51
N PRO A 57 4.22 -3.02 11.32
CA PRO A 57 3.82 -3.42 9.99
C PRO A 57 3.93 -2.14 9.15
N ALA A 58 4.98 -2.08 8.33
CA ALA A 58 4.99 -1.11 7.25
C ALA A 58 3.65 -1.27 6.54
N THR A 59 2.97 -0.19 6.25
CA THR A 59 1.68 -0.06 5.57
C THR A 59 1.64 -0.72 4.18
N TRP A 60 2.40 -1.78 3.96
CA TRP A 60 2.75 -2.41 2.67
C TRP A 60 2.48 -3.92 2.60
N CYS A 61 1.99 -4.56 3.67
CA CYS A 61 1.61 -5.97 3.62
C CYS A 61 0.19 -6.17 3.09
N VAL A 62 -0.08 -5.78 1.88
CA VAL A 62 -1.26 -6.23 1.14
C VAL A 62 -0.79 -7.08 -0.01
N GLN A 63 -1.06 -8.35 0.03
CA GLN A 63 -0.87 -9.41 -0.97
C GLN A 63 0.27 -10.41 -0.70
N LEU A 64 0.07 -11.25 0.26
CA LEU A 64 0.53 -12.63 0.16
C LEU A 64 -0.61 -13.50 0.66
N LEU A 65 -1.05 -14.37 -0.22
CA LEU A 65 -2.00 -15.47 -0.04
C LEU A 65 -3.41 -15.23 -0.61
N CYS A 66 -3.52 -15.05 -1.94
CA CYS A 66 -4.74 -15.39 -2.66
C CYS A 66 -4.54 -16.73 -3.34
N ARG A 67 -5.27 -17.71 -2.90
CA ARG A 67 -5.35 -19.01 -3.58
C ARG A 67 -6.71 -19.64 -3.50
N ASP A 68 -6.96 -20.32 -4.61
CA ASP A 68 -8.09 -21.19 -4.89
C ASP A 68 -9.43 -20.47 -5.06
N ILE A 69 -9.55 -19.76 -6.19
CA ILE A 69 -10.84 -19.44 -6.77
C ILE A 69 -10.96 -20.25 -8.06
N PRO A 70 -12.00 -21.09 -8.22
CA PRO A 70 -12.26 -21.69 -9.53
C PRO A 70 -12.45 -20.55 -10.53
N ALA A 71 -11.73 -20.63 -11.64
CA ALA A 71 -11.82 -19.68 -12.73
C ALA A 71 -13.30 -19.41 -13.08
N ALA A 72 -13.70 -18.16 -12.98
CA ALA A 72 -14.99 -17.76 -13.54
C ALA A 72 -15.03 -18.16 -15.01
N PRO A 73 -16.19 -18.59 -15.54
CA PRO A 73 -16.26 -19.13 -16.89
C PRO A 73 -15.75 -18.12 -17.90
N ALA A 74 -14.79 -18.55 -18.70
CA ALA A 74 -14.10 -17.81 -19.77
C ALA A 74 -15.04 -17.53 -20.97
N PHE A 75 -16.25 -17.04 -20.75
CA PHE A 75 -17.27 -16.99 -21.81
C PHE A 75 -17.72 -15.60 -22.27
N GLN A 76 -16.93 -14.54 -22.06
CA GLN A 76 -17.24 -13.24 -22.70
C GLN A 76 -16.03 -12.45 -23.22
N HIS A 77 -14.79 -12.94 -23.07
CA HIS A 77 -13.60 -12.19 -23.49
C HIS A 77 -13.27 -12.27 -24.98
N GLU A 78 -13.65 -13.34 -25.67
CA GLU A 78 -13.31 -13.51 -27.11
C GLU A 78 -14.14 -12.61 -28.04
N TRP A 79 -15.31 -12.17 -27.63
CA TRP A 79 -16.17 -11.33 -28.47
C TRP A 79 -15.69 -9.87 -28.55
N TYR A 80 -15.01 -9.39 -27.54
CA TYR A 80 -14.44 -8.02 -27.52
C TYR A 80 -13.15 -7.89 -28.33
N LEU A 81 -12.36 -8.96 -28.43
CA LEU A 81 -11.07 -8.92 -29.11
C LEU A 81 -11.16 -8.87 -30.63
N SER A 82 -12.31 -9.23 -31.22
CA SER A 82 -12.50 -9.29 -32.69
C SER A 82 -12.91 -7.96 -33.33
N ASN A 83 -13.22 -6.93 -32.56
CA ASN A 83 -13.78 -5.68 -33.09
C ASN A 83 -12.96 -4.40 -32.90
N ILE A 84 -11.68 -4.51 -32.50
CA ILE A 84 -10.75 -3.36 -32.45
C ILE A 84 -9.70 -3.51 -33.56
N PRO A 85 -9.89 -2.93 -34.74
CA PRO A 85 -9.02 -3.13 -35.91
C PRO A 85 -7.59 -2.58 -35.76
N SER A 86 -7.29 -1.75 -34.76
CA SER A 86 -6.05 -0.96 -34.69
C SER A 86 -4.96 -1.49 -33.73
N GLN A 87 -5.14 -2.66 -33.11
CA GLN A 87 -4.12 -3.19 -32.20
C GLN A 87 -2.93 -3.87 -32.90
N LEU A 88 -3.05 -4.25 -34.16
CA LEU A 88 -2.02 -4.99 -34.88
C LEU A 88 -0.79 -4.15 -35.24
N ASP A 89 -0.95 -2.83 -35.34
CA ASP A 89 0.11 -1.90 -35.73
C ASP A 89 0.76 -1.13 -34.56
N ALA A 90 0.15 -1.17 -33.36
CA ALA A 90 0.69 -0.46 -32.20
C ALA A 90 1.71 -1.30 -31.42
N PRO A 91 2.76 -0.68 -30.83
CA PRO A 91 3.73 -1.39 -30.00
C PRO A 91 3.05 -2.15 -28.85
N GLN A 92 3.38 -3.42 -28.68
CA GLN A 92 2.80 -4.27 -27.64
C GLN A 92 3.11 -3.74 -26.21
N GLU A 93 4.18 -2.98 -26.03
CA GLU A 93 4.50 -2.30 -24.79
C GLU A 93 3.46 -1.26 -24.34
N PHE A 94 2.58 -0.82 -25.25
CA PHE A 94 1.48 0.07 -24.88
C PHE A 94 0.39 -0.66 -24.10
N PHE A 95 0.24 -1.96 -24.32
CA PHE A 95 -0.82 -2.78 -23.73
C PHE A 95 -0.32 -3.63 -22.56
N ASN A 96 0.94 -4.05 -22.61
CA ASN A 96 1.53 -4.95 -21.64
C ASN A 96 2.36 -4.18 -20.59
N TYR A 97 2.41 -4.72 -19.37
CA TYR A 97 3.29 -4.21 -18.33
C TYR A 97 4.74 -4.63 -18.63
N THR A 98 5.66 -3.66 -18.60
CA THR A 98 7.07 -3.88 -18.97
C THR A 98 8.08 -3.34 -17.97
N SER A 99 7.65 -2.61 -16.93
CA SER A 99 8.55 -1.99 -15.97
C SER A 99 9.05 -2.94 -14.88
N GLY A 100 8.58 -4.18 -14.86
CA GLY A 100 9.00 -5.18 -13.91
C GLY A 100 8.44 -6.55 -14.24
N ARG A 101 8.93 -7.54 -13.51
CA ARG A 101 8.55 -8.94 -13.61
C ARG A 101 8.34 -9.51 -12.21
N TRP A 102 7.70 -10.67 -12.09
CA TRP A 102 7.46 -11.34 -10.82
C TRP A 102 8.07 -12.72 -10.82
N ILE A 103 8.80 -13.08 -9.76
CA ILE A 103 9.41 -14.40 -9.63
C ILE A 103 8.39 -15.50 -9.25
N SER A 104 7.13 -15.11 -9.01
CA SER A 104 6.01 -16.04 -8.79
C SER A 104 4.70 -15.44 -9.29
N ASN A 105 3.80 -16.28 -9.82
CA ASN A 105 2.51 -15.90 -10.37
C ASN A 105 2.61 -14.76 -11.42
N GLU A 106 3.69 -14.77 -12.21
CA GLU A 106 3.99 -13.69 -13.16
C GLU A 106 2.87 -13.49 -14.17
N ARG A 107 2.33 -14.59 -14.71
CA ARG A 107 1.26 -14.50 -15.72
C ARG A 107 0.04 -13.75 -15.19
N GLU A 108 -0.41 -14.07 -13.99
CA GLU A 108 -1.55 -13.43 -13.33
C GLU A 108 -1.27 -11.95 -13.05
N GLN A 109 -0.07 -11.62 -12.62
CA GLN A 109 0.36 -10.25 -12.33
C GLN A 109 0.42 -9.40 -13.61
N LEU A 110 0.94 -9.95 -14.70
CA LEU A 110 1.01 -9.28 -15.99
C LEU A 110 -0.39 -9.09 -16.60
N GLU A 111 -1.24 -10.12 -16.59
CA GLU A 111 -2.60 -10.03 -17.11
C GLU A 111 -3.45 -9.02 -16.33
N ALA A 112 -3.34 -9.00 -15.01
CA ALA A 112 -4.02 -8.02 -14.16
C ALA A 112 -3.60 -6.56 -14.46
N ARG A 113 -2.44 -6.35 -15.06
CA ARG A 113 -1.92 -5.01 -15.43
C ARG A 113 -1.98 -4.74 -16.93
N ARG A 114 -2.51 -5.65 -17.70
CA ARG A 114 -2.75 -5.43 -19.12
C ARG A 114 -3.88 -4.43 -19.32
N ILE A 115 -3.67 -3.45 -20.21
CA ILE A 115 -4.68 -2.46 -20.58
C ILE A 115 -5.01 -2.63 -22.04
N ILE A 116 -6.30 -2.71 -22.37
CA ILE A 116 -6.79 -2.77 -23.74
C ILE A 116 -7.48 -1.44 -24.06
N PHE A 117 -7.01 -0.74 -25.08
CA PHE A 117 -7.57 0.54 -25.50
C PHE A 117 -7.29 0.82 -26.99
N SER A 118 -8.02 1.76 -27.57
CA SER A 118 -7.80 2.25 -28.92
C SER A 118 -6.78 3.38 -28.94
N VAL A 119 -5.60 3.14 -29.54
CA VAL A 119 -4.56 4.18 -29.71
C VAL A 119 -5.09 5.35 -30.54
N GLU A 120 -5.79 5.09 -31.64
CA GLU A 120 -6.36 6.12 -32.49
C GLU A 120 -7.51 6.85 -31.79
N GLY A 121 -8.34 6.14 -31.00
CA GLY A 121 -9.35 6.77 -30.14
C GLY A 121 -8.73 7.75 -29.13
N LEU A 122 -7.62 7.37 -28.51
CA LEU A 122 -6.92 8.21 -27.55
C LEU A 122 -6.28 9.44 -28.23
N LYS A 123 -5.67 9.27 -29.40
CA LYS A 123 -5.14 10.39 -30.21
C LYS A 123 -6.26 11.33 -30.66
N SER A 124 -7.41 10.79 -31.09
CA SER A 124 -8.59 11.57 -31.45
C SER A 124 -9.12 12.39 -30.27
N ALA A 125 -9.19 11.79 -29.08
CA ALA A 125 -9.59 12.48 -27.86
C ALA A 125 -8.62 13.63 -27.51
N ALA A 126 -7.31 13.42 -27.67
CA ALA A 126 -6.29 14.45 -27.46
C ALA A 126 -6.41 15.60 -28.47
N ALA A 127 -6.63 15.28 -29.77
CA ALA A 127 -6.82 16.26 -30.82
C ALA A 127 -8.06 17.16 -30.57
N LYS A 128 -9.18 16.55 -30.18
CA LYS A 128 -10.41 17.27 -29.81
C LYS A 128 -10.17 18.27 -28.68
N VAL A 129 -9.45 17.87 -27.65
CA VAL A 129 -9.19 18.68 -26.45
C VAL A 129 -8.28 19.86 -26.73
N LEU A 130 -7.25 19.66 -27.55
CA LEU A 130 -6.29 20.72 -27.90
C LEU A 130 -6.74 21.58 -29.08
N GLY A 131 -7.84 21.22 -29.74
CA GLY A 131 -8.36 21.95 -30.89
C GLY A 131 -7.43 21.91 -32.11
N VAL A 132 -6.68 20.82 -32.27
CA VAL A 132 -5.73 20.63 -33.36
C VAL A 132 -6.21 19.51 -34.31
N SER A 133 -5.89 19.65 -35.60
CA SER A 133 -6.24 18.65 -36.61
C SER A 133 -5.11 17.68 -36.96
N ASN A 134 -3.91 17.95 -36.43
CA ASN A 134 -2.71 17.17 -36.73
C ASN A 134 -2.69 15.85 -35.94
N SER A 135 -2.09 14.84 -36.54
CA SER A 135 -1.87 13.55 -35.88
C SER A 135 -0.88 13.69 -34.72
N PHE A 136 -1.08 12.88 -33.69
CA PHE A 136 -0.17 12.77 -32.55
C PHE A 136 0.74 11.55 -32.69
N ASP A 137 2.01 11.75 -32.40
CA ASP A 137 2.89 10.66 -32.02
C ASP A 137 2.64 10.30 -30.56
N MET A 138 2.65 9.02 -30.26
CA MET A 138 2.40 8.50 -28.92
C MET A 138 3.60 7.71 -28.43
N THR A 139 4.09 8.05 -27.26
CA THR A 139 5.20 7.34 -26.60
C THR A 139 4.82 7.00 -25.16
N LYS A 140 5.30 5.85 -24.67
CA LYS A 140 5.13 5.48 -23.27
C LYS A 140 6.02 6.36 -22.41
N LEU A 141 5.43 7.19 -21.57
CA LEU A 141 6.12 8.14 -20.70
C LEU A 141 6.55 7.51 -19.39
N GLY A 142 5.71 6.67 -18.83
CA GLY A 142 5.96 5.99 -17.57
C GLY A 142 4.91 4.92 -17.28
N GLU A 143 5.26 4.01 -16.37
CA GLU A 143 4.40 2.93 -15.96
C GLU A 143 4.64 2.62 -14.48
N GLY A 144 3.56 2.66 -13.71
CA GLY A 144 3.54 2.22 -12.33
C GLY A 144 2.74 0.91 -12.19
N LEU A 145 2.63 0.41 -10.98
CA LEU A 145 1.85 -0.80 -10.69
C LEU A 145 0.36 -0.66 -11.01
N PHE A 146 -0.17 0.57 -11.03
CA PHE A 146 -1.60 0.87 -11.09
C PHE A 146 -2.01 1.67 -12.33
N ASN A 147 -1.07 2.32 -12.99
CA ASN A 147 -1.35 3.22 -14.10
C ASN A 147 -0.26 3.14 -15.15
N ARG A 148 -0.65 3.50 -16.37
CA ARG A 148 0.27 3.73 -17.47
C ARG A 148 0.06 5.15 -18.01
N ALA A 149 1.15 5.86 -18.24
CA ALA A 149 1.14 7.19 -18.77
C ALA A 149 1.79 7.23 -20.16
N PHE A 150 1.15 7.93 -21.08
CA PHE A 150 1.62 8.17 -22.44
C PHE A 150 1.78 9.66 -22.69
N LEU A 151 2.82 10.02 -23.42
CA LEU A 151 2.97 11.35 -23.99
C LEU A 151 2.46 11.31 -25.42
N LEU A 152 1.51 12.18 -25.72
CA LEU A 152 1.04 12.46 -27.04
C LEU A 152 1.58 13.82 -27.45
N SER A 153 2.40 13.87 -28.50
CA SER A 153 3.03 15.09 -29.02
C SER A 153 2.71 15.26 -30.50
N ASN A 154 2.47 16.47 -30.94
CA ASN A 154 2.29 16.77 -32.37
C ASN A 154 3.44 17.63 -32.92
N SER A 155 3.48 17.80 -34.23
CA SER A 155 4.50 18.60 -34.93
C SER A 155 4.49 20.08 -34.54
N ASP A 156 3.39 20.59 -34.00
CA ASP A 156 3.23 22.00 -33.62
C ASP A 156 3.70 22.27 -32.19
N GLY A 157 4.24 21.23 -31.51
CA GLY A 157 4.77 21.30 -30.16
C GLY A 157 3.69 21.24 -29.05
N ALA A 158 2.46 20.82 -29.39
CA ALA A 158 1.44 20.56 -28.40
C ALA A 158 1.66 19.19 -27.77
N ASP A 159 1.77 19.17 -26.44
CA ASP A 159 1.98 17.98 -25.63
C ASP A 159 0.78 17.75 -24.70
N VAL A 160 0.34 16.50 -24.59
CA VAL A 160 -0.64 16.08 -23.60
C VAL A 160 -0.24 14.73 -23.01
N VAL A 161 -0.43 14.55 -21.71
CA VAL A 161 -0.23 13.27 -21.04
C VAL A 161 -1.57 12.57 -20.92
N ALA A 162 -1.62 11.32 -21.39
CA ALA A 162 -2.73 10.42 -21.18
C ALA A 162 -2.37 9.42 -20.08
N ARG A 163 -3.19 9.35 -19.03
CA ARG A 163 -3.06 8.39 -17.92
C ARG A 163 -4.21 7.39 -18.00
N LEU A 164 -3.87 6.12 -18.04
CA LEU A 164 -4.83 5.01 -18.10
C LEU A 164 -4.64 4.11 -16.87
N PRO A 165 -5.69 3.85 -16.05
CA PRO A 165 -5.60 2.94 -14.92
C PRO A 165 -5.59 1.49 -15.37
N THR A 166 -4.87 0.64 -14.63
CA THR A 166 -4.96 -0.83 -14.75
C THR A 166 -6.16 -1.36 -13.96
N SER A 167 -6.50 -2.63 -14.15
CA SER A 167 -7.61 -3.26 -13.41
C SER A 167 -7.37 -3.37 -11.89
N VAL A 168 -6.11 -3.27 -11.45
CA VAL A 168 -5.71 -3.31 -10.03
C VAL A 168 -5.61 -1.91 -9.39
N ALA A 169 -5.91 -0.86 -10.13
CA ALA A 169 -5.85 0.52 -9.65
C ALA A 169 -6.92 0.83 -8.59
N GLY A 170 -8.06 0.13 -8.64
CA GLY A 170 -9.20 0.33 -7.76
C GLY A 170 -10.53 0.07 -8.47
N PRO A 171 -11.66 0.49 -7.89
CA PRO A 171 -12.97 0.31 -8.51
C PRO A 171 -13.10 1.11 -9.80
N LYS A 172 -13.51 0.42 -10.88
CA LYS A 172 -13.75 1.05 -12.20
C LYS A 172 -14.68 2.26 -12.07
N ARG A 173 -14.49 3.25 -12.92
CA ARG A 173 -15.19 4.55 -12.96
C ARG A 173 -14.90 5.43 -11.75
N LEU A 174 -15.01 4.90 -10.55
CA LEU A 174 -14.85 5.66 -9.31
C LEU A 174 -13.40 6.14 -9.12
N THR A 175 -12.42 5.29 -9.42
CA THR A 175 -11.00 5.63 -9.28
C THR A 175 -10.62 6.82 -10.17
N THR A 176 -11.00 6.78 -11.44
CA THR A 176 -10.73 7.86 -12.40
C THR A 176 -11.49 9.13 -12.05
N ALA A 177 -12.79 9.02 -11.72
CA ALA A 177 -13.62 10.16 -11.34
C ALA A 177 -13.08 10.87 -10.08
N SER A 178 -12.69 10.10 -9.07
CA SER A 178 -12.14 10.64 -7.82
C SER A 178 -10.78 11.30 -8.03
N GLU A 179 -9.89 10.70 -8.81
CA GLU A 179 -8.57 11.30 -9.11
C GLU A 179 -8.74 12.65 -9.82
N VAL A 180 -9.60 12.71 -10.84
CA VAL A 180 -9.89 13.96 -11.58
C VAL A 180 -10.49 15.05 -10.67
N ALA A 181 -11.47 14.68 -9.85
CA ALA A 181 -12.07 15.64 -8.91
C ALA A 181 -11.04 16.17 -7.92
N THR A 182 -10.18 15.28 -7.39
CA THR A 182 -9.12 15.67 -6.46
C THR A 182 -8.09 16.58 -7.12
N ILE A 183 -7.61 16.27 -8.32
CA ILE A 183 -6.66 17.14 -9.05
C ILE A 183 -7.27 18.53 -9.29
N LYS A 184 -8.54 18.59 -9.72
CA LYS A 184 -9.22 19.89 -9.95
C LYS A 184 -9.39 20.67 -8.64
N LEU A 185 -9.70 20.01 -7.54
CA LEU A 185 -9.78 20.64 -6.22
C LEU A 185 -8.42 21.18 -5.78
N MET A 186 -7.33 20.40 -5.98
CA MET A 186 -5.97 20.86 -5.66
C MET A 186 -5.61 22.12 -6.45
N ALA A 187 -5.94 22.16 -7.74
CA ALA A 187 -5.74 23.35 -8.57
C ALA A 187 -6.52 24.57 -8.04
N ALA A 188 -7.78 24.38 -7.63
CA ALA A 188 -8.62 25.42 -7.05
C ALA A 188 -8.04 25.97 -5.72
N LEU A 189 -7.38 25.13 -4.92
CA LEU A 189 -6.69 25.52 -3.70
C LEU A 189 -5.30 26.15 -3.94
N GLY A 190 -4.89 26.27 -5.22
CA GLY A 190 -3.57 26.79 -5.58
C GLY A 190 -2.43 25.86 -5.14
N ILE A 191 -2.66 24.57 -5.11
CA ILE A 191 -1.64 23.54 -5.03
C ILE A 191 -1.21 23.19 -6.46
N PRO A 192 0.09 23.19 -6.78
CA PRO A 192 0.55 22.96 -8.13
C PRO A 192 0.29 21.51 -8.56
N VAL A 193 -0.54 21.35 -9.58
CA VAL A 193 -0.91 20.05 -10.19
C VAL A 193 -1.03 20.24 -11.70
N PRO A 194 -0.85 19.19 -12.52
CA PRO A 194 -1.14 19.25 -13.94
C PRO A 194 -2.61 19.61 -14.20
N LYS A 195 -2.86 20.48 -15.16
CA LYS A 195 -4.22 20.82 -15.57
C LYS A 195 -4.88 19.62 -16.24
N VAL A 196 -6.04 19.18 -15.77
CA VAL A 196 -6.86 18.17 -16.45
C VAL A 196 -7.61 18.85 -17.61
N PHE A 197 -7.40 18.34 -18.82
CA PHE A 197 -8.06 18.81 -20.02
C PHE A 197 -9.37 18.06 -20.28
N SER A 198 -9.34 16.72 -20.20
CA SER A 198 -10.49 15.84 -20.41
C SER A 198 -10.28 14.52 -19.68
N TYR A 199 -11.33 13.77 -19.49
CA TYR A 199 -11.30 12.41 -18.95
C TYR A 199 -12.53 11.64 -19.38
N SER A 200 -12.45 10.31 -19.31
CA SER A 200 -13.59 9.41 -19.42
C SER A 200 -13.51 8.34 -18.35
N CYS A 201 -14.61 8.17 -17.64
CA CYS A 201 -14.81 7.04 -16.71
C CYS A 201 -15.51 5.86 -17.40
N ASP A 202 -15.75 5.96 -18.71
CA ASP A 202 -16.51 5.00 -19.50
C ASP A 202 -15.58 4.19 -20.39
N ALA A 203 -15.56 2.87 -20.15
CA ALA A 203 -14.83 1.92 -20.99
C ALA A 203 -15.49 1.68 -22.37
N GLU A 204 -16.75 2.11 -22.56
CA GLU A 204 -17.45 2.03 -23.85
C GLU A 204 -17.20 3.26 -24.75
N SER A 205 -16.35 4.19 -24.29
CA SER A 205 -15.93 5.35 -25.09
C SER A 205 -15.13 4.95 -26.34
N GLU A 206 -14.89 5.89 -27.27
CA GLU A 206 -14.03 5.68 -28.46
C GLU A 206 -12.63 5.14 -28.12
N VAL A 207 -12.16 5.35 -26.88
CA VAL A 207 -10.88 4.85 -26.40
C VAL A 207 -10.96 3.40 -25.96
N GLY A 208 -12.10 2.90 -25.52
CA GLY A 208 -12.28 1.53 -25.03
C GLY A 208 -11.70 1.29 -23.63
N SER A 209 -11.32 2.36 -22.91
CA SER A 209 -10.78 2.32 -21.56
C SER A 209 -11.04 3.65 -20.85
N GLU A 210 -10.98 3.63 -19.52
CA GLU A 210 -10.93 4.86 -18.72
C GLU A 210 -9.61 5.60 -18.98
N TYR A 211 -9.65 6.93 -19.00
CA TYR A 211 -8.45 7.74 -19.20
C TYR A 211 -8.58 9.14 -18.60
N ILE A 212 -7.44 9.76 -18.36
CA ILE A 212 -7.31 11.18 -18.01
C ILE A 212 -6.33 11.83 -19.00
N LEU A 213 -6.76 12.88 -19.70
CA LEU A 213 -5.89 13.74 -20.51
C LEU A 213 -5.52 14.99 -19.70
N MET A 214 -4.24 15.20 -19.48
CA MET A 214 -3.76 16.29 -18.64
C MET A 214 -2.49 16.95 -19.19
N GLU A 215 -2.17 18.11 -18.65
CA GLU A 215 -0.93 18.81 -18.91
C GLU A 215 0.27 17.94 -18.48
N ARG A 216 1.35 17.99 -19.25
CA ARG A 216 2.62 17.42 -18.82
C ARG A 216 3.15 18.19 -17.62
N ALA A 217 3.51 17.49 -16.54
CA ALA A 217 4.10 18.09 -15.35
C ALA A 217 5.36 18.88 -15.73
N LYS A 218 5.41 20.16 -15.32
CA LYS A 218 6.53 21.05 -15.62
C LYS A 218 7.69 20.83 -14.66
N GLY A 219 8.91 21.05 -15.14
CA GLY A 219 10.12 20.92 -14.35
C GLY A 219 10.75 19.53 -14.42
N ILE A 220 11.48 19.18 -13.37
CA ILE A 220 12.18 17.89 -13.26
C ILE A 220 11.68 17.10 -12.04
N PRO A 221 11.62 15.76 -12.12
CA PRO A 221 11.25 14.94 -10.96
C PRO A 221 12.24 15.17 -9.80
N LEU A 222 11.72 15.41 -8.61
CA LEU A 222 12.55 15.63 -7.42
C LEU A 222 13.47 14.43 -7.13
N LEU A 223 13.01 13.22 -7.44
CA LEU A 223 13.78 11.99 -7.34
C LEU A 223 15.14 12.07 -8.05
N SER A 224 15.19 12.69 -9.23
CA SER A 224 16.41 12.76 -10.05
C SER A 224 17.53 13.61 -9.45
N VAL A 225 17.20 14.49 -8.51
CA VAL A 225 18.15 15.47 -7.94
C VAL A 225 18.26 15.42 -6.43
N TRP A 226 17.33 14.78 -5.73
CA TRP A 226 17.23 14.79 -4.27
C TRP A 226 18.52 14.40 -3.55
N ALA A 227 19.14 13.31 -3.97
CA ALA A 227 20.38 12.81 -3.35
C ALA A 227 21.54 13.83 -3.44
N LYS A 228 21.55 14.65 -4.48
CA LYS A 228 22.59 15.68 -4.73
C LYS A 228 22.22 17.07 -4.15
N MET A 229 21.00 17.21 -3.61
CA MET A 229 20.56 18.49 -3.04
C MET A 229 21.14 18.69 -1.64
N GLY A 230 21.68 19.87 -1.38
CA GLY A 230 22.11 20.24 -0.04
C GLY A 230 20.91 20.53 0.90
N ARG A 231 21.16 20.39 2.22
CA ARG A 231 20.16 20.51 3.30
C ARG A 231 19.23 21.72 3.18
N LYS A 232 19.79 22.92 2.89
CA LYS A 232 19.00 24.15 2.75
C LYS A 232 17.92 24.01 1.68
N ARG A 233 18.25 23.42 0.54
CA ARG A 233 17.31 23.24 -0.58
C ARG A 233 16.27 22.16 -0.28
N ARG A 234 16.67 21.06 0.37
CA ARG A 234 15.70 20.06 0.86
C ARG A 234 14.73 20.70 1.85
N GLY A 235 15.21 21.55 2.78
CA GLY A 235 14.36 22.30 3.69
C GLY A 235 13.37 23.24 2.97
N GLN A 236 13.77 23.87 1.86
CA GLN A 236 12.85 24.70 1.05
C GLN A 236 11.71 23.87 0.43
N VAL A 237 11.99 22.66 -0.04
CA VAL A 237 10.95 21.72 -0.51
C VAL A 237 10.02 21.34 0.63
N MET A 238 10.58 20.95 1.79
CA MET A 238 9.77 20.58 2.96
C MET A 238 8.87 21.71 3.42
N THR A 239 9.33 22.95 3.40
CA THR A 239 8.52 24.12 3.76
C THR A 239 7.30 24.25 2.85
N GLN A 240 7.48 24.13 1.52
CA GLN A 240 6.37 24.21 0.56
C GLN A 240 5.36 23.07 0.76
N LEU A 241 5.82 21.84 1.06
CA LEU A 241 4.92 20.73 1.36
C LEU A 241 4.08 21.01 2.61
N VAL A 242 4.68 21.51 3.69
CA VAL A 242 3.95 21.88 4.92
C VAL A 242 2.95 23.03 4.65
N GLU A 243 3.28 23.98 3.78
CA GLU A 243 2.37 25.05 3.36
C GLU A 243 1.19 24.50 2.54
N PHE A 244 1.40 23.48 1.70
CA PHE A 244 0.31 22.79 1.00
C PHE A 244 -0.57 22.01 1.96
N ASP A 245 0.02 21.29 2.90
CA ASP A 245 -0.75 20.63 3.98
C ASP A 245 -1.61 21.63 4.75
N SER A 246 -1.10 22.87 5.01
CA SER A 246 -1.88 23.92 5.67
C SER A 246 -3.16 24.28 4.91
N LYS A 247 -3.09 24.32 3.57
CA LYS A 247 -4.27 24.60 2.73
C LYS A 247 -5.29 23.46 2.81
N LEU A 248 -4.82 22.20 2.82
CA LEU A 248 -5.68 21.03 2.94
C LEU A 248 -6.34 20.94 4.31
N LEU A 249 -5.60 21.22 5.37
CA LEU A 249 -6.09 21.23 6.76
C LEU A 249 -7.06 22.38 7.04
N ALA A 250 -6.99 23.45 6.27
CA ALA A 250 -7.93 24.58 6.40
C ALA A 250 -9.33 24.29 5.83
N MET A 251 -9.47 23.24 5.00
CA MET A 251 -10.78 22.85 4.45
C MET A 251 -11.69 22.31 5.56
N LYS A 252 -12.93 22.77 5.59
CA LYS A 252 -13.97 22.24 6.46
C LYS A 252 -14.77 21.20 5.69
N LEU A 253 -14.33 19.96 5.75
CA LEU A 253 -14.97 18.85 5.06
C LEU A 253 -16.15 18.29 5.88
N SER A 254 -17.18 17.81 5.19
CA SER A 254 -18.44 17.40 5.83
C SER A 254 -18.45 15.95 6.32
N GLY A 255 -17.45 15.13 5.95
CA GLY A 255 -17.40 13.72 6.30
C GLY A 255 -16.25 12.98 5.63
N TYR A 256 -16.30 11.67 5.61
CA TYR A 256 -15.26 10.77 5.12
C TYR A 256 -15.63 10.13 3.77
N GLY A 257 -14.64 9.64 3.04
CA GLY A 257 -14.78 9.01 1.75
C GLY A 257 -13.92 9.65 0.69
N SER A 258 -14.14 9.36 -0.58
CA SER A 258 -13.38 9.97 -1.69
C SER A 258 -14.13 11.15 -2.31
N ILE A 259 -13.38 12.05 -2.93
CA ILE A 259 -13.91 13.29 -3.52
C ILE A 259 -14.28 13.02 -4.98
N TYR A 260 -15.42 13.57 -5.40
CA TYR A 260 -15.92 13.49 -6.76
C TYR A 260 -16.48 14.83 -7.24
N LEU A 261 -16.59 14.97 -8.55
CA LEU A 261 -17.49 15.98 -9.11
C LEU A 261 -18.93 15.46 -9.05
N LYS A 262 -19.88 16.31 -8.72
CA LYS A 262 -21.30 15.92 -8.60
C LYS A 262 -21.85 15.25 -9.86
N GLN A 263 -21.39 15.70 -11.04
CA GLN A 263 -21.80 15.14 -12.32
C GLN A 263 -21.38 13.67 -12.54
N ASP A 264 -20.39 13.18 -11.80
CA ASP A 264 -19.82 11.85 -11.98
C ASP A 264 -20.49 10.77 -11.11
N LEU A 265 -21.31 11.19 -10.15
CA LEU A 265 -22.05 10.30 -9.26
C LEU A 265 -23.54 10.63 -9.23
N PRO A 266 -24.42 9.61 -9.02
CA PRO A 266 -25.81 9.85 -8.73
C PRO A 266 -25.99 10.60 -7.40
N ASP A 267 -26.95 11.52 -7.32
CA ASP A 267 -27.26 12.29 -6.10
C ASP A 267 -27.50 11.39 -4.87
N SER A 268 -28.06 10.20 -5.08
CA SER A 268 -28.30 9.21 -4.01
C SER A 268 -27.02 8.63 -3.39
N CYS A 269 -25.86 8.85 -4.03
CA CYS A 269 -24.56 8.34 -3.58
C CYS A 269 -23.62 9.44 -3.09
N THR A 270 -24.12 10.66 -2.86
CA THR A 270 -23.29 11.83 -2.57
C THR A 270 -23.66 12.53 -1.27
N LEU A 271 -22.63 13.10 -0.65
CA LEU A 271 -22.73 14.10 0.42
C LEU A 271 -22.06 15.38 -0.05
N PRO A 272 -22.55 16.56 0.38
CA PRO A 272 -21.80 17.80 0.13
C PRO A 272 -20.35 17.68 0.61
N LEU A 273 -19.39 18.14 -0.17
CA LEU A 273 -17.99 18.14 0.25
C LEU A 273 -17.77 19.05 1.46
N SER A 274 -18.39 20.22 1.44
CA SER A 274 -18.26 21.27 2.44
C SER A 274 -19.50 22.17 2.42
N SER A 275 -19.69 22.97 3.46
CA SER A 275 -20.65 24.07 3.47
C SER A 275 -20.18 25.31 2.70
N ASP A 276 -18.93 25.32 2.22
CA ASP A 276 -18.38 26.41 1.41
C ASP A 276 -18.99 26.39 0.00
N PRO A 277 -19.71 27.45 -0.42
CA PRO A 277 -20.32 27.52 -1.74
C PRO A 277 -19.32 27.42 -2.91
N SER A 278 -18.05 27.83 -2.71
CA SER A 278 -17.00 27.70 -3.73
C SER A 278 -16.65 26.26 -4.08
N LEU A 279 -17.01 25.31 -3.21
CA LEU A 279 -16.82 23.88 -3.39
C LEU A 279 -18.11 23.15 -3.78
N SER A 280 -19.14 23.88 -4.20
CA SER A 280 -20.47 23.33 -4.51
C SER A 280 -20.51 22.30 -5.64
N ASP A 281 -19.52 22.31 -6.54
CA ASP A 281 -19.41 21.35 -7.64
C ASP A 281 -18.84 19.99 -7.20
N TYR A 282 -18.29 19.93 -5.99
CA TYR A 282 -17.68 18.74 -5.42
C TYR A 282 -18.60 18.06 -4.42
N CYS A 283 -18.42 16.74 -4.28
CA CYS A 283 -19.11 15.92 -3.30
C CYS A 283 -18.18 14.85 -2.72
N LEU A 284 -18.56 14.31 -1.56
CA LEU A 284 -18.02 13.08 -1.04
C LEU A 284 -18.86 11.89 -1.54
N GLY A 285 -18.19 10.81 -1.82
CA GLY A 285 -18.80 9.55 -2.25
C GLY A 285 -18.01 8.34 -1.75
N PRO A 286 -18.25 7.16 -2.35
CA PRO A 286 -17.58 5.92 -1.94
C PRO A 286 -16.07 6.05 -1.96
N SER A 287 -15.39 5.51 -0.94
CA SER A 287 -13.93 5.44 -0.92
C SER A 287 -13.40 4.62 -2.09
N VAL A 288 -12.33 5.11 -2.73
CA VAL A 288 -11.58 4.38 -3.77
C VAL A 288 -10.31 3.72 -3.23
N GLU A 289 -10.08 3.77 -1.92
CA GLU A 289 -8.95 3.09 -1.31
C GLU A 289 -9.05 1.59 -1.58
N ARG A 290 -7.96 1.00 -2.08
CA ARG A 290 -7.96 -0.34 -2.68
C ARG A 290 -8.33 -1.47 -1.72
N SER A 291 -7.98 -1.37 -0.44
CA SER A 291 -8.30 -2.41 0.53
C SER A 291 -9.81 -2.66 0.69
N TRP A 292 -10.64 -1.66 0.36
CA TRP A 292 -12.09 -1.81 0.36
C TRP A 292 -12.61 -2.69 -0.79
N TRP A 293 -11.84 -2.86 -1.86
CA TRP A 293 -12.28 -3.46 -3.12
C TRP A 293 -11.48 -4.69 -3.53
N ALA A 294 -10.34 -4.96 -2.87
CA ALA A 294 -9.48 -6.08 -3.19
C ALA A 294 -10.17 -7.42 -2.91
N GLU A 295 -9.75 -8.46 -3.60
CA GLU A 295 -10.12 -9.86 -3.38
C GLU A 295 -11.63 -10.04 -3.22
N ASP A 296 -12.39 -10.15 -4.19
CA ASP A 296 -13.85 -10.38 -4.15
C ASP A 296 -14.69 -9.52 -3.16
N ARG A 297 -14.02 -8.69 -2.32
CA ARG A 297 -14.71 -7.75 -1.43
C ARG A 297 -15.63 -6.81 -2.20
N LYS A 298 -15.30 -6.51 -3.45
CA LYS A 298 -16.16 -5.76 -4.40
C LYS A 298 -17.50 -6.44 -4.69
N MET A 299 -17.57 -7.77 -4.54
CA MET A 299 -18.76 -8.57 -4.85
C MET A 299 -19.74 -8.64 -3.67
N ILE A 300 -19.33 -8.22 -2.48
CA ILE A 300 -20.17 -8.31 -1.29
C ILE A 300 -21.15 -7.14 -1.27
N SER A 301 -22.44 -7.47 -1.24
CA SER A 301 -23.54 -6.50 -1.05
C SER A 301 -23.68 -6.19 0.44
N ILE A 302 -22.86 -5.30 0.96
CA ILE A 302 -22.85 -4.87 2.35
C ILE A 302 -22.67 -3.36 2.44
N ASP A 303 -23.11 -2.78 3.55
CA ASP A 303 -22.79 -1.41 3.92
C ASP A 303 -21.27 -1.26 4.14
N ARG A 304 -20.64 -0.47 3.32
CA ARG A 304 -19.19 -0.22 3.36
C ARG A 304 -18.83 1.09 4.06
N GLY A 305 -19.73 1.62 4.85
CA GLY A 305 -19.53 2.94 5.44
C GLY A 305 -19.38 4.01 4.36
N PRO A 306 -18.29 4.80 4.33
CA PRO A 306 -18.06 5.77 3.26
C PRO A 306 -17.91 5.14 1.87
N CYS A 307 -17.88 3.80 1.78
CA CYS A 307 -17.89 3.05 0.53
C CYS A 307 -19.29 2.57 0.14
N LYS A 308 -20.33 3.00 0.84
CA LYS A 308 -21.71 2.74 0.40
C LYS A 308 -21.91 3.28 -1.00
N PRO A 309 -22.63 2.54 -1.87
CA PRO A 309 -23.22 3.16 -3.04
C PRO A 309 -24.32 4.18 -2.67
N PHE A 310 -24.62 4.34 -1.37
CA PHE A 310 -25.62 5.28 -0.86
C PHE A 310 -25.01 6.12 0.26
N PRO A 311 -25.28 7.43 0.31
CA PRO A 311 -24.75 8.32 1.33
C PRO A 311 -25.18 7.86 2.74
N ILE A 312 -24.22 7.81 3.64
CA ILE A 312 -24.52 7.75 5.06
C ILE A 312 -25.09 9.11 5.43
N LYS A 313 -26.28 9.18 6.02
CA LYS A 313 -26.69 10.38 6.71
C LYS A 313 -25.79 10.53 7.92
N LEU A 314 -24.82 11.44 7.79
CA LEU A 314 -23.90 11.77 8.86
C LEU A 314 -24.71 12.48 9.96
N THR A 315 -24.77 11.88 11.13
CA THR A 315 -25.26 12.55 12.34
C THR A 315 -24.06 13.00 13.16
N GLU A 316 -24.09 14.21 13.68
CA GLU A 316 -23.00 14.75 14.49
C GLU A 316 -22.64 13.75 15.61
N GLY A 317 -21.35 13.33 15.67
CA GLY A 317 -20.77 12.51 16.74
C GLY A 317 -20.64 11.00 16.50
N THR A 318 -21.15 10.44 15.38
CA THR A 318 -21.10 8.98 15.11
C THR A 318 -20.23 8.57 13.94
N GLU A 319 -19.63 9.50 13.24
CA GLU A 319 -19.00 9.31 11.93
C GLU A 319 -17.79 8.39 11.96
N LEU A 320 -16.87 8.60 12.91
CA LEU A 320 -15.69 7.74 13.07
C LEU A 320 -16.07 6.32 13.49
N ASN A 321 -17.04 6.17 14.38
CA ASN A 321 -17.58 4.88 14.77
C ASN A 321 -18.09 4.09 13.56
N GLU A 322 -18.81 4.75 12.66
CA GLU A 322 -19.44 4.09 11.51
C GLU A 322 -18.40 3.62 10.49
N ILE A 323 -17.36 4.41 10.21
CA ILE A 323 -16.31 4.02 9.27
C ILE A 323 -15.50 2.83 9.81
N LEU A 324 -15.16 2.82 11.11
CA LEU A 324 -14.45 1.70 11.74
C LEU A 324 -15.30 0.43 11.74
N LYS A 325 -16.59 0.53 12.11
CA LYS A 325 -17.55 -0.60 12.07
C LYS A 325 -17.72 -1.14 10.66
N ALA A 326 -17.91 -0.28 9.67
CA ALA A 326 -18.12 -0.69 8.28
C ALA A 326 -16.98 -1.57 7.76
N LYS A 327 -15.73 -1.24 8.10
CA LYS A 327 -14.56 -2.01 7.70
C LYS A 327 -14.57 -3.40 8.33
N ALA A 328 -14.82 -3.50 9.63
CA ALA A 328 -14.88 -4.77 10.34
C ALA A 328 -16.07 -5.64 9.88
N LEU A 329 -17.26 -5.04 9.71
CA LEU A 329 -18.46 -5.77 9.25
C LEU A 329 -18.31 -6.29 7.82
N ARG A 330 -17.64 -5.54 6.94
CA ARG A 330 -17.29 -6.02 5.61
C ARG A 330 -16.38 -7.24 5.67
N GLU A 331 -15.36 -7.23 6.52
CA GLU A 331 -14.45 -8.36 6.68
C GLU A 331 -15.19 -9.59 7.23
N ILE A 332 -16.08 -9.43 8.20
CA ILE A 332 -16.96 -10.51 8.71
C ILE A 332 -17.75 -11.13 7.55
N ALA A 333 -18.43 -10.31 6.76
CA ALA A 333 -19.22 -10.78 5.62
C ALA A 333 -18.37 -11.50 4.56
N TRP A 334 -17.15 -11.01 4.31
CA TRP A 334 -16.22 -11.65 3.41
C TRP A 334 -15.77 -13.03 3.94
N ILE A 335 -15.44 -13.11 5.23
CA ILE A 335 -15.04 -14.37 5.89
C ILE A 335 -16.18 -15.38 5.82
N GLU A 336 -17.41 -15.00 6.14
CA GLU A 336 -18.59 -15.87 6.07
C GLU A 336 -18.80 -16.45 4.66
N ALA A 337 -18.54 -15.66 3.61
CA ALA A 337 -18.77 -16.06 2.22
C ALA A 337 -17.62 -16.83 1.59
N TYR A 338 -16.37 -16.41 1.85
CA TYR A 338 -15.21 -16.81 1.05
C TYR A 338 -14.07 -17.45 1.84
N ALA A 339 -14.00 -17.31 3.17
CA ALA A 339 -12.91 -17.90 3.93
C ALA A 339 -12.92 -19.42 3.82
N ARG A 340 -11.75 -19.98 3.50
CA ARG A 340 -11.53 -21.42 3.41
C ARG A 340 -10.25 -21.75 4.18
N PRO A 341 -10.35 -22.56 5.24
CA PRO A 341 -9.18 -23.06 5.96
C PRO A 341 -8.23 -23.81 5.06
N ARG A 342 -6.96 -23.69 5.29
CA ARG A 342 -5.95 -24.48 4.60
C ARG A 342 -5.99 -25.93 5.10
N PRO A 343 -5.73 -26.89 4.22
CA PRO A 343 -5.60 -28.30 4.61
C PRO A 343 -4.57 -28.49 5.72
N MET A 344 -4.76 -29.52 6.54
CA MET A 344 -3.85 -29.83 7.67
C MET A 344 -2.43 -30.20 7.23
N ASP A 345 -2.27 -30.69 6.02
CA ASP A 345 -1.01 -31.06 5.38
C ASP A 345 -0.36 -29.92 4.58
N ASP A 346 -0.97 -28.75 4.55
CA ASP A 346 -0.39 -27.56 3.91
C ASP A 346 0.75 -27.02 4.79
N LEU A 347 1.97 -27.01 4.28
CA LEU A 347 3.17 -26.48 4.98
C LEU A 347 3.05 -24.99 5.35
N PHE A 348 2.18 -24.26 4.68
CA PHE A 348 1.89 -22.85 4.97
C PHE A 348 0.61 -22.68 5.78
N ARG A 349 0.04 -23.78 6.29
CA ARG A 349 -1.01 -23.68 7.27
C ARG A 349 -0.50 -22.85 8.44
N ARG A 350 -1.25 -21.83 8.77
CA ARG A 350 -0.94 -20.92 9.87
C ARG A 350 -1.48 -21.52 11.18
N SER A 351 -1.46 -20.74 12.25
CA SER A 351 -2.02 -21.19 13.53
C SER A 351 -3.48 -21.65 13.39
N ASP A 352 -3.95 -22.50 14.27
CA ASP A 352 -5.33 -22.97 14.26
C ASP A 352 -6.33 -21.82 14.38
N SER A 353 -6.01 -20.79 15.14
CA SER A 353 -6.85 -19.58 15.22
C SER A 353 -6.91 -18.82 13.89
N GLN A 354 -5.80 -18.79 13.15
CA GLN A 354 -5.76 -18.10 11.84
C GLN A 354 -6.55 -18.86 10.78
N GLU A 355 -6.62 -20.17 10.86
CA GLU A 355 -7.37 -21.01 9.91
C GLU A 355 -8.82 -21.27 10.37
N ASP A 356 -9.26 -20.68 11.48
CA ASP A 356 -10.64 -20.79 11.98
C ASP A 356 -11.43 -19.51 11.67
N PRO A 357 -12.37 -19.54 10.70
CA PRO A 357 -13.25 -18.40 10.40
C PRO A 357 -13.99 -17.86 11.63
N SER A 358 -14.38 -18.72 12.56
CA SER A 358 -15.10 -18.33 13.77
C SER A 358 -14.23 -17.47 14.69
N ALA A 359 -12.94 -17.81 14.81
CA ALA A 359 -12.00 -17.04 15.64
C ALA A 359 -11.83 -15.58 15.12
N HIS A 360 -11.83 -15.41 13.80
CA HIS A 360 -11.80 -14.07 13.18
C HIS A 360 -13.07 -13.28 13.44
N ILE A 361 -14.22 -13.91 13.20
CA ILE A 361 -15.53 -13.28 13.36
C ILE A 361 -15.72 -12.85 14.82
N ASP A 362 -15.39 -13.71 15.78
CA ASP A 362 -15.54 -13.40 17.20
C ASP A 362 -14.61 -12.25 17.63
N LEU A 363 -13.37 -12.24 17.14
CA LEU A 363 -12.44 -11.17 17.45
C LEU A 363 -12.87 -9.84 16.81
N LEU A 364 -13.36 -9.85 15.57
CA LEU A 364 -13.92 -8.68 14.90
C LEU A 364 -15.17 -8.16 15.62
N ARG A 365 -16.03 -9.03 16.14
CA ARG A 365 -17.18 -8.64 16.96
C ARG A 365 -16.75 -8.03 18.30
N LYS A 366 -15.73 -8.57 18.97
CA LYS A 366 -15.10 -7.94 20.13
C LYS A 366 -14.62 -6.53 19.78
N TYR A 367 -13.92 -6.36 18.64
CA TYR A 367 -13.49 -5.04 18.17
C TYR A 367 -14.66 -4.08 17.92
N VAL A 368 -15.72 -4.51 17.22
CA VAL A 368 -16.93 -3.68 16.99
C VAL A 368 -17.51 -3.18 18.31
N THR A 369 -17.48 -4.00 19.36
CA THR A 369 -17.98 -3.63 20.69
C THR A 369 -17.15 -2.53 21.35
N VAL A 370 -15.84 -2.46 21.11
CA VAL A 370 -14.96 -1.45 21.71
C VAL A 370 -14.78 -0.19 20.86
N ILE A 371 -15.25 -0.18 19.61
CA ILE A 371 -15.12 0.98 18.71
C ILE A 371 -15.65 2.28 19.36
N PRO A 372 -16.83 2.35 20.01
CA PRO A 372 -17.27 3.59 20.64
C PRO A 372 -16.25 4.13 21.63
N LEU A 373 -15.71 3.25 22.48
CA LEU A 373 -14.71 3.61 23.46
C LEU A 373 -13.38 4.02 22.83
N LEU A 374 -12.91 3.31 21.78
CA LEU A 374 -11.73 3.68 21.01
C LEU A 374 -11.85 5.10 20.43
N THR A 375 -13.04 5.43 19.90
CA THR A 375 -13.26 6.74 19.29
C THR A 375 -13.38 7.87 20.29
N ASP A 376 -13.78 7.60 21.54
CA ASP A 376 -13.79 8.59 22.62
C ASP A 376 -12.37 9.08 22.99
N TYR A 377 -11.34 8.27 22.71
CA TYR A 377 -9.93 8.65 22.91
C TYR A 377 -9.32 9.38 21.71
N VAL A 378 -10.03 9.49 20.57
CA VAL A 378 -9.51 10.14 19.37
C VAL A 378 -9.67 11.65 19.48
N ALA A 379 -8.55 12.36 19.60
CA ALA A 379 -8.55 13.81 19.77
C ALA A 379 -8.74 14.57 18.45
N PHE A 380 -8.44 13.96 17.32
CA PHE A 380 -8.46 14.61 16.00
C PHE A 380 -9.34 13.85 15.00
N PRO A 381 -10.67 13.78 15.24
CA PRO A 381 -11.59 13.08 14.35
C PRO A 381 -11.96 13.87 13.09
N GLN A 382 -11.56 15.15 12.98
CA GLN A 382 -11.99 16.00 11.87
C GLN A 382 -11.63 15.41 10.50
N PRO A 383 -12.58 15.42 9.54
CA PRO A 383 -12.34 14.96 8.18
C PRO A 383 -11.22 15.74 7.51
N THR A 384 -10.23 15.03 7.00
CA THR A 384 -9.00 15.62 6.47
C THR A 384 -8.56 14.89 5.21
N LEU A 385 -8.18 15.66 4.19
CA LEU A 385 -7.52 15.14 3.00
C LEU A 385 -6.03 15.44 3.07
N LEU A 386 -5.20 14.43 2.90
CA LEU A 386 -3.75 14.56 2.67
C LEU A 386 -3.34 13.69 1.49
N HIS A 387 -2.18 13.95 0.90
CA HIS A 387 -1.67 13.11 -0.17
C HIS A 387 -1.23 11.76 0.38
N MET A 388 -1.87 10.68 -0.09
CA MET A 388 -1.71 9.35 0.49
C MET A 388 -0.38 8.67 0.16
N ASP A 389 0.29 9.12 -0.92
CA ASP A 389 1.53 8.52 -1.44
C ASP A 389 2.54 9.60 -1.87
N LEU A 390 2.89 10.51 -0.96
CA LEU A 390 3.80 11.59 -1.26
C LEU A 390 5.25 11.11 -1.19
N HIS A 391 5.82 10.78 -2.35
CA HIS A 391 7.22 10.38 -2.49
C HIS A 391 7.95 11.23 -3.55
N LEU A 392 9.28 11.10 -3.62
CA LEU A 392 10.13 11.92 -4.50
C LEU A 392 9.76 11.84 -5.99
N GLY A 393 9.18 10.73 -6.44
CA GLY A 393 8.75 10.53 -7.83
C GLY A 393 7.47 11.30 -8.19
N ASN A 394 6.64 11.65 -7.18
CA ASN A 394 5.38 12.35 -7.36
C ASN A 394 5.51 13.87 -7.24
N ILE A 395 6.71 14.39 -7.03
CA ILE A 395 6.98 15.82 -6.88
C ILE A 395 7.88 16.28 -8.02
N PHE A 396 7.47 17.36 -8.70
CA PHE A 396 8.26 18.04 -9.72
C PHE A 396 8.69 19.41 -9.21
N ILE A 397 9.91 19.80 -9.52
CA ILE A 397 10.48 21.10 -9.16
C ILE A 397 11.03 21.82 -10.39
N GLU A 398 11.10 23.14 -10.34
CA GLU A 398 11.62 23.97 -11.43
C GLU A 398 13.06 23.54 -11.79
N SER A 399 13.94 23.48 -10.79
CA SER A 399 15.32 23.02 -10.95
C SER A 399 15.97 22.68 -9.61
N ALA A 400 17.12 21.97 -9.64
CA ALA A 400 17.90 21.72 -8.44
C ALA A 400 18.46 22.99 -7.78
N LYS A 401 18.60 24.09 -8.53
CA LYS A 401 19.08 25.38 -8.01
C LYS A 401 17.94 26.18 -7.37
N GLN A 402 16.76 26.13 -7.96
CA GLN A 402 15.52 26.76 -7.51
C GLN A 402 14.46 25.67 -7.28
N PRO A 403 14.40 25.06 -6.09
CA PRO A 403 13.52 23.92 -5.83
C PRO A 403 12.09 24.39 -5.51
N ILE A 404 11.51 25.15 -6.45
CA ILE A 404 10.10 25.54 -6.40
C ILE A 404 9.29 24.36 -6.93
N ILE A 405 8.33 23.87 -6.15
CA ILE A 405 7.45 22.77 -6.56
C ILE A 405 6.53 23.29 -7.68
N THR A 406 6.61 22.65 -8.83
CA THR A 406 5.85 22.98 -10.04
C THR A 406 4.69 22.04 -10.29
N ALA A 407 4.76 20.80 -9.76
CA ALA A 407 3.64 19.87 -9.78
C ALA A 407 3.76 18.81 -8.68
N ILE A 408 2.61 18.42 -8.13
CA ILE A 408 2.40 17.20 -7.34
C ILE A 408 1.41 16.33 -8.12
N ILE A 409 1.83 15.12 -8.43
CA ILE A 409 1.05 14.17 -9.23
C ILE A 409 0.62 12.95 -8.40
N ASP A 410 -0.20 12.09 -9.01
CA ASP A 410 -0.66 10.82 -8.44
C ASP A 410 -1.57 10.99 -7.21
N TRP A 411 -2.65 11.71 -7.40
CA TRP A 411 -3.72 11.86 -6.41
C TRP A 411 -4.70 10.69 -6.41
N GLN A 412 -4.37 9.60 -7.09
CA GLN A 412 -5.18 8.38 -7.13
C GLN A 412 -5.28 7.74 -5.74
N GLY A 413 -6.45 7.21 -5.42
CA GLY A 413 -6.68 6.59 -4.12
C GLY A 413 -6.80 7.58 -2.96
N SER A 414 -6.90 8.89 -3.25
CA SER A 414 -7.08 9.91 -2.22
C SER A 414 -8.40 9.72 -1.48
N GLU A 415 -8.33 9.80 -0.16
CA GLU A 415 -9.45 9.58 0.73
C GLU A 415 -9.45 10.63 1.84
N VAL A 416 -10.64 11.12 2.17
CA VAL A 416 -10.87 11.95 3.35
C VAL A 416 -11.05 11.03 4.54
N LEU A 417 -10.15 11.14 5.50
CA LEU A 417 -10.11 10.34 6.72
C LEU A 417 -10.08 11.26 7.96
N PRO A 418 -10.36 10.73 9.16
CA PRO A 418 -10.02 11.44 10.40
C PRO A 418 -8.56 11.86 10.40
N LEU A 419 -8.23 13.06 10.88
CA LEU A 419 -6.85 13.53 10.91
C LEU A 419 -5.92 12.54 11.63
N SER A 420 -6.38 11.90 12.71
CA SER A 420 -5.61 10.86 13.42
C SER A 420 -5.23 9.66 12.53
N LEU A 421 -6.04 9.33 11.52
CA LEU A 421 -5.73 8.29 10.52
C LEU A 421 -5.00 8.85 9.29
N ALA A 422 -5.35 10.07 8.87
CA ALA A 422 -4.75 10.71 7.69
C ALA A 422 -3.30 11.15 7.92
N ALA A 423 -2.95 11.55 9.15
CA ALA A 423 -1.62 12.05 9.50
C ALA A 423 -0.53 11.02 9.15
N ARG A 424 0.38 11.40 8.26
CA ARG A 424 1.51 10.58 7.81
C ARG A 424 2.69 11.44 7.45
N PHE A 425 3.88 10.86 7.55
CA PHE A 425 5.08 11.49 7.03
C PHE A 425 5.11 11.36 5.50
N PRO A 426 5.61 12.39 4.78
CA PRO A 426 6.04 12.19 3.41
C PRO A 426 7.06 11.04 3.34
N ARG A 427 6.92 10.12 2.39
CA ARG A 427 7.76 8.89 2.35
C ARG A 427 9.25 9.14 2.30
N MET A 428 9.68 10.27 1.71
CA MET A 428 11.11 10.60 1.65
C MET A 428 11.73 10.96 3.02
N ILE A 429 10.92 11.11 4.06
CA ILE A 429 11.35 11.36 5.44
C ILE A 429 10.74 10.38 6.43
N ASP A 430 10.03 9.38 5.95
CA ASP A 430 9.44 8.31 6.76
C ASP A 430 10.50 7.22 7.00
N TYR A 431 11.51 7.59 7.76
CA TYR A 431 12.52 6.64 8.23
C TYR A 431 12.08 6.05 9.56
N ASP A 432 12.25 4.76 9.70
CA ASP A 432 12.02 4.05 10.94
C ASP A 432 13.20 4.33 11.89
N ILE A 433 13.08 5.38 12.70
CA ILE A 433 14.09 5.79 13.64
C ILE A 433 13.45 5.81 15.04
N GLY A 434 13.21 4.61 15.60
CA GLY A 434 12.78 4.43 16.97
C GLY A 434 11.28 4.62 17.25
N GLU A 435 10.89 4.39 18.48
CA GLU A 435 9.49 4.26 18.93
C GLU A 435 8.66 5.54 18.86
N ASP A 436 9.30 6.70 18.93
CA ASP A 436 8.62 7.99 18.90
C ASP A 436 8.94 8.74 17.61
N PRO A 437 7.93 8.98 16.74
CA PRO A 437 8.13 9.71 15.50
C PRO A 437 8.61 11.15 15.71
N VAL A 438 8.48 11.69 16.92
CA VAL A 438 8.83 13.08 17.26
C VAL A 438 10.20 13.19 17.94
N THR A 439 10.57 12.22 18.78
CA THR A 439 11.87 12.18 19.46
C THR A 439 12.88 11.35 18.69
N VAL A 440 13.32 11.89 17.56
CA VAL A 440 14.35 11.22 16.76
C VAL A 440 15.73 11.61 17.28
N ASP A 441 16.46 10.65 17.83
CA ASP A 441 17.85 10.88 18.22
C ASP A 441 18.73 11.10 16.98
N MET A 442 19.67 12.03 17.12
CA MET A 442 20.64 12.28 16.06
C MET A 442 21.67 11.17 16.01
N PRO A 443 21.86 10.48 14.88
CA PRO A 443 22.99 9.57 14.73
C PRO A 443 24.31 10.27 15.05
N PRO A 444 25.30 9.56 15.62
CA PRO A 444 26.61 10.15 15.93
C PRO A 444 27.29 10.71 14.68
N GLU A 445 28.14 11.71 14.85
CA GLU A 445 29.01 12.18 13.78
C GLU A 445 30.00 11.09 13.40
N THR A 446 30.07 10.79 12.11
CA THR A 446 30.92 9.73 11.58
C THR A 446 31.37 10.08 10.17
N GLU A 447 32.50 9.54 9.76
CA GLU A 447 33.02 9.63 8.39
C GLU A 447 32.37 8.60 7.45
N ASP A 448 31.64 7.62 7.98
CA ASP A 448 30.95 6.63 7.17
C ASP A 448 29.86 7.30 6.29
N PRO A 449 29.92 7.12 4.95
CA PRO A 449 28.98 7.74 4.03
C PRO A 449 27.52 7.33 4.27
N SER A 450 27.26 6.10 4.71
CA SER A 450 25.89 5.60 5.00
C SER A 450 25.32 6.31 6.22
N ALA A 451 26.03 6.28 7.34
CA ALA A 451 25.61 6.94 8.57
C ALA A 451 25.52 8.47 8.42
N LYS A 452 26.31 9.05 7.52
CA LYS A 452 26.17 10.47 7.15
C LYS A 452 24.88 10.74 6.38
N ALA A 453 24.49 9.84 5.48
CA ALA A 453 23.21 9.94 4.76
C ALA A 453 22.03 9.82 5.73
N ASP A 454 22.07 8.88 6.67
CA ASP A 454 21.05 8.71 7.72
C ASP A 454 20.91 9.96 8.57
N ARG A 455 22.04 10.55 8.99
CA ARG A 455 22.04 11.80 9.75
C ARG A 455 21.39 12.97 8.97
N GLU A 456 21.67 13.08 7.67
CA GLU A 456 21.02 14.08 6.80
C GLU A 456 19.51 13.85 6.69
N ALA A 457 19.10 12.59 6.57
CA ALA A 457 17.70 12.22 6.51
C ALA A 457 16.94 12.60 7.80
N VAL A 458 17.53 12.27 8.97
CA VAL A 458 17.00 12.66 10.29
C VAL A 458 16.87 14.17 10.40
N MET A 459 17.85 14.93 9.94
CA MET A 459 17.78 16.39 9.98
C MET A 459 16.66 16.97 9.11
N VAL A 460 16.40 16.38 7.95
CA VAL A 460 15.28 16.78 7.08
C VAL A 460 13.95 16.46 7.77
N LYS A 461 13.81 15.29 8.40
CA LYS A 461 12.62 14.91 9.19
C LYS A 461 12.38 15.90 10.34
N LYS A 462 13.41 16.20 11.14
CA LYS A 462 13.32 17.19 12.22
C LYS A 462 12.93 18.59 11.71
N TYR A 463 13.46 19.00 10.56
CA TYR A 463 13.09 20.27 9.95
C TYR A 463 11.62 20.29 9.53
N TRP A 464 11.15 19.22 8.87
CA TRP A 464 9.74 19.09 8.48
C TRP A 464 8.83 19.13 9.70
N LEU A 465 9.14 18.36 10.75
CA LEU A 465 8.41 18.35 12.03
C LEU A 465 8.34 19.76 12.64
N ALA A 466 9.48 20.45 12.75
CA ALA A 466 9.52 21.82 13.31
C ALA A 466 8.64 22.78 12.51
N LYS A 467 8.63 22.66 11.18
CA LYS A 467 7.75 23.48 10.33
C LYS A 467 6.28 23.09 10.49
N THR A 468 5.98 21.79 10.62
CA THR A 468 4.63 21.30 10.87
C THR A 468 4.12 21.78 12.24
N PHE A 469 4.93 21.75 13.29
CA PHE A 469 4.57 22.35 14.59
C PHE A 469 4.26 23.84 14.48
N GLN A 470 4.99 24.56 13.64
CA GLN A 470 4.81 25.99 13.46
C GLN A 470 3.54 26.35 12.67
N LEU A 471 3.28 25.65 11.56
CA LEU A 471 2.24 26.01 10.59
C LEU A 471 0.97 25.16 10.73
N ASN A 472 1.11 23.91 11.15
CA ASN A 472 0.03 22.91 11.25
C ASN A 472 0.01 22.23 12.63
N PRO A 473 -0.23 22.95 13.72
CA PRO A 473 -0.11 22.42 15.08
C PRO A 473 -1.04 21.23 15.34
N HIS A 474 -2.21 21.17 14.72
CA HIS A 474 -3.12 20.02 14.85
C HIS A 474 -2.56 18.77 14.19
N LEU A 475 -1.94 18.90 13.00
CA LEU A 475 -1.25 17.77 12.35
C LEU A 475 -0.08 17.27 13.21
N ALA A 476 0.71 18.20 13.75
CA ALA A 476 1.81 17.87 14.65
C ALA A 476 1.32 17.14 15.92
N ALA A 477 0.22 17.61 16.52
CA ALA A 477 -0.38 16.99 17.69
C ALA A 477 -0.98 15.61 17.38
N ALA A 478 -1.55 15.41 16.19
CA ALA A 478 -2.07 14.11 15.77
C ALA A 478 -0.99 13.02 15.70
N PHE A 479 0.27 13.37 15.42
CA PHE A 479 1.39 12.42 15.49
C PHE A 479 1.71 11.96 16.92
N GLN A 480 1.40 12.78 17.91
CA GLN A 480 1.68 12.52 19.34
C GLN A 480 0.48 11.94 20.10
N GLU A 481 -0.64 11.71 19.41
CA GLU A 481 -1.85 11.19 20.02
C GLU A 481 -1.63 9.76 20.55
N PRO A 482 -1.81 9.51 21.85
CA PRO A 482 -1.48 8.20 22.45
C PRO A 482 -2.21 7.01 21.85
N VAL A 483 -3.50 7.21 21.48
CA VAL A 483 -4.34 6.14 20.91
C VAL A 483 -4.06 5.89 19.43
N ARG A 484 -3.35 6.81 18.75
CA ARG A 484 -3.18 6.78 17.29
C ARG A 484 -2.54 5.49 16.78
N LYS A 485 -1.56 4.94 17.50
CA LYS A 485 -0.92 3.67 17.12
C LYS A 485 -1.94 2.54 17.06
N HIS A 486 -2.74 2.40 18.10
CA HIS A 486 -3.80 1.37 18.16
C HIS A 486 -4.88 1.62 17.12
N LEU A 487 -5.30 2.90 16.96
CA LEU A 487 -6.27 3.28 15.95
C LEU A 487 -5.82 2.90 14.53
N LEU A 488 -4.58 3.24 14.16
CA LEU A 488 -4.02 2.94 12.84
C LEU A 488 -3.91 1.44 12.59
N SER A 489 -3.40 0.69 13.57
CA SER A 489 -3.22 -0.75 13.43
C SER A 489 -4.56 -1.47 13.36
N LEU A 490 -5.48 -1.19 14.30
CA LEU A 490 -6.82 -1.76 14.29
C LEU A 490 -7.60 -1.38 13.01
N TRP A 491 -7.46 -0.13 12.53
CA TRP A 491 -8.01 0.29 11.24
C TRP A 491 -7.47 -0.52 10.08
N THR A 492 -6.17 -0.71 10.03
CA THR A 492 -5.51 -1.42 8.92
C THR A 492 -5.88 -2.90 8.93
N GLU A 493 -5.78 -3.55 10.08
CA GLU A 493 -5.93 -5.00 10.18
C GLU A 493 -7.39 -5.47 10.21
N SER A 494 -8.34 -4.66 10.73
CA SER A 494 -9.76 -5.05 10.81
C SER A 494 -10.42 -5.36 9.46
N GLY A 495 -9.87 -4.88 8.37
CA GLY A 495 -10.40 -5.12 7.02
C GLY A 495 -9.73 -6.26 6.28
N ARG A 496 -8.81 -7.01 6.90
CA ARG A 496 -8.02 -8.06 6.25
C ARG A 496 -7.53 -9.15 7.21
N THR A 497 -8.23 -9.44 8.26
CA THR A 497 -7.77 -10.41 9.26
C THR A 497 -7.52 -11.79 8.66
N TRP A 498 -8.33 -12.21 7.69
CA TRP A 498 -8.16 -13.51 7.03
C TRP A 498 -6.94 -13.57 6.09
N THR A 499 -6.75 -12.56 5.27
CA THR A 499 -5.63 -12.49 4.32
C THR A 499 -4.35 -11.93 4.93
N GLY A 500 -4.48 -11.16 6.00
CA GLY A 500 -3.39 -10.72 6.87
C GLY A 500 -3.11 -11.72 8.00
N GLU A 501 -3.00 -11.23 9.23
CA GLU A 501 -2.71 -12.08 10.38
C GLU A 501 -3.59 -11.72 11.59
N LEU A 502 -4.34 -12.71 12.06
CA LEU A 502 -5.21 -12.58 13.23
C LEU A 502 -4.43 -12.27 14.51
N ALA A 503 -3.22 -12.84 14.64
CA ALA A 503 -2.36 -12.61 15.80
C ALA A 503 -1.95 -11.14 15.94
N ALA A 504 -1.62 -10.46 14.83
CA ALA A 504 -1.31 -9.03 14.84
C ALA A 504 -2.52 -8.19 15.27
N PHE A 505 -3.68 -8.43 14.67
CA PHE A 505 -4.92 -7.73 15.04
C PHE A 505 -5.33 -7.97 16.50
N ARG A 506 -5.20 -9.23 16.98
CA ARG A 506 -5.47 -9.58 18.38
C ARG A 506 -4.51 -8.88 19.33
N HIS A 507 -3.23 -8.77 18.96
CA HIS A 507 -2.23 -8.10 19.77
C HIS A 507 -2.60 -6.63 20.03
N ASP A 508 -2.90 -5.88 18.97
CA ASP A 508 -3.26 -4.48 19.08
C ASP A 508 -4.56 -4.28 19.86
N LEU A 509 -5.53 -5.19 19.70
CA LEU A 509 -6.77 -5.14 20.46
C LEU A 509 -6.53 -5.43 21.95
N ILE A 510 -5.66 -6.40 22.30
CA ILE A 510 -5.27 -6.68 23.69
C ILE A 510 -4.57 -5.46 24.30
N GLN A 511 -3.62 -4.85 23.58
CA GLN A 511 -2.91 -3.66 24.05
C GLN A 511 -3.86 -2.50 24.30
N PHE A 512 -4.83 -2.27 23.41
CA PHE A 512 -5.87 -1.24 23.63
C PHE A 512 -6.70 -1.55 24.87
N VAL A 513 -7.15 -2.80 25.06
CA VAL A 513 -7.92 -3.24 26.23
C VAL A 513 -7.16 -3.01 27.52
N ASP A 514 -5.84 -3.23 27.53
CA ASP A 514 -5.00 -3.10 28.72
C ASP A 514 -4.80 -1.64 29.19
N ILE A 515 -4.89 -0.67 28.28
CA ILE A 515 -4.80 0.77 28.60
C ILE A 515 -6.17 1.40 28.87
N CYS A 516 -7.25 0.68 28.60
CA CYS A 516 -8.60 1.22 28.60
C CYS A 516 -9.30 0.97 29.95
N GLU A 517 -9.70 2.04 30.64
CA GLU A 517 -10.52 1.92 31.81
C GLU A 517 -11.95 1.49 31.44
N GLN A 518 -12.49 0.50 32.14
CA GLN A 518 -13.86 0.00 31.94
C GLN A 518 -14.13 -0.59 30.53
N CYS A 519 -13.15 -1.29 29.96
CA CYS A 519 -13.32 -1.94 28.66
C CYS A 519 -14.45 -3.00 28.71
N PRO A 520 -15.42 -3.00 27.77
CA PRO A 520 -16.54 -3.93 27.75
C PRO A 520 -16.15 -5.37 27.38
N ILE A 521 -14.90 -5.59 26.97
CA ILE A 521 -14.38 -6.91 26.65
C ILE A 521 -13.14 -7.21 27.48
N SER A 522 -12.82 -8.48 27.61
CA SER A 522 -11.60 -8.96 28.26
C SER A 522 -11.04 -10.18 27.53
N PHE A 523 -9.80 -10.50 27.82
CA PHE A 523 -9.11 -11.72 27.36
C PHE A 523 -8.67 -12.53 28.57
N SER A 524 -9.03 -13.84 28.59
CA SER A 524 -8.64 -14.72 29.70
C SER A 524 -7.13 -14.95 29.73
N PRO A 525 -6.56 -15.39 30.86
CA PRO A 525 -5.15 -15.78 30.92
C PRO A 525 -4.76 -16.82 29.87
N GLU A 526 -5.64 -17.76 29.57
CA GLU A 526 -5.45 -18.80 28.56
C GLU A 526 -5.43 -18.22 27.14
N GLU A 527 -6.36 -17.29 26.83
CA GLU A 527 -6.38 -16.56 25.55
C GLU A 527 -5.08 -15.77 25.36
N ARG A 528 -4.59 -15.11 26.42
CA ARG A 528 -3.34 -14.33 26.39
C ARG A 528 -2.10 -15.21 26.20
N THR A 529 -2.07 -16.38 26.84
CA THR A 529 -0.96 -17.33 26.69
C THR A 529 -0.89 -17.85 25.26
N ARG A 530 -2.03 -18.33 24.73
CA ARG A 530 -2.11 -18.78 23.34
C ARG A 530 -1.73 -17.67 22.36
N HIS A 531 -2.24 -16.46 22.59
CA HIS A 531 -1.91 -15.30 21.78
C HIS A 531 -0.40 -15.05 21.73
N LYS A 532 0.29 -15.14 22.86
CA LYS A 532 1.74 -14.94 22.93
C LYS A 532 2.51 -15.95 22.06
N GLU A 533 2.11 -17.21 22.10
CA GLU A 533 2.70 -18.27 21.27
C GLU A 533 2.46 -18.01 19.77
N GLU A 534 1.22 -17.71 19.39
CA GLU A 534 0.85 -17.39 17.99
C GLU A 534 1.54 -16.12 17.47
N LEU A 535 1.70 -15.10 18.33
CA LEU A 535 2.40 -13.86 17.97
C LEU A 535 3.89 -14.10 17.76
N GLU A 536 4.52 -14.92 18.59
CA GLU A 536 5.93 -15.30 18.41
C GLU A 536 6.14 -16.05 17.11
N GLU A 537 5.26 -17.01 16.81
CA GLU A 537 5.29 -17.72 15.53
C GLU A 537 5.12 -16.76 14.34
N TYR A 538 4.17 -15.84 14.42
CA TYR A 538 3.97 -14.80 13.40
C TYR A 538 5.20 -13.93 13.19
N ASN A 539 5.79 -13.42 14.27
CA ASN A 539 6.98 -12.57 14.19
C ASN A 539 8.16 -13.32 13.56
N ASN A 540 8.35 -14.60 13.91
CA ASN A 540 9.37 -15.44 13.29
C ASN A 540 9.14 -15.60 11.78
N LYS A 541 7.89 -15.81 11.35
CA LYS A 541 7.52 -15.85 9.92
C LYS A 541 7.88 -14.57 9.20
N VAL A 542 7.52 -13.42 9.78
CA VAL A 542 7.82 -12.10 9.22
C VAL A 542 9.32 -11.90 9.04
N VAL A 543 10.11 -12.26 10.05
CA VAL A 543 11.58 -12.17 9.99
C VAL A 543 12.15 -13.02 8.86
N VAL A 544 11.70 -14.27 8.74
CA VAL A 544 12.16 -15.19 7.68
C VAL A 544 11.79 -14.68 6.30
N MET A 545 10.54 -14.27 6.11
CA MET A 545 10.07 -13.75 4.82
C MET A 545 10.78 -12.45 4.42
N ASN A 546 11.01 -11.55 5.36
CA ASN A 546 11.78 -10.35 5.11
C ASN A 546 13.22 -10.70 4.70
N ARG A 547 13.82 -11.66 5.38
CA ARG A 547 15.18 -12.09 5.05
C ARG A 547 15.30 -12.71 3.67
N LEU A 548 14.36 -13.59 3.29
CA LEU A 548 14.31 -14.16 1.95
C LEU A 548 14.19 -13.08 0.88
N ARG A 549 13.33 -12.09 1.09
CA ARG A 549 13.16 -10.97 0.17
C ARG A 549 14.41 -10.11 0.04
N GLU A 550 15.06 -9.79 1.16
CA GLU A 550 16.32 -9.05 1.16
C GLU A 550 17.41 -9.80 0.38
N MET A 551 17.54 -11.11 0.62
CA MET A 551 18.52 -11.95 -0.08
C MET A 551 18.28 -11.99 -1.58
N LEU A 552 17.04 -12.11 -2.01
CA LEU A 552 16.65 -12.11 -3.42
C LEU A 552 16.57 -10.68 -3.99
N GLY A 553 16.44 -9.66 -3.15
CA GLY A 553 16.26 -8.28 -3.56
C GLY A 553 14.94 -8.06 -4.31
N VAL A 554 13.86 -8.68 -3.83
CA VAL A 554 12.51 -8.60 -4.41
C VAL A 554 11.55 -7.87 -3.48
N SER A 555 10.44 -7.38 -4.04
CA SER A 555 9.34 -6.82 -3.25
C SER A 555 8.55 -7.90 -2.50
N LEU A 556 7.57 -7.47 -1.72
CA LEU A 556 6.61 -8.37 -1.03
C LEU A 556 5.94 -9.36 -1.97
N GLU A 557 5.61 -8.92 -3.17
CA GLU A 557 4.90 -9.69 -4.19
C GLU A 557 5.84 -10.45 -5.13
N GLY A 558 7.15 -10.44 -4.86
CA GLY A 558 8.14 -11.05 -5.74
C GLY A 558 8.49 -10.19 -6.97
N TRP A 559 8.10 -8.90 -6.99
CA TRP A 559 8.45 -8.00 -8.08
C TRP A 559 9.95 -7.69 -8.11
N VAL A 560 10.51 -7.65 -9.32
CA VAL A 560 11.91 -7.33 -9.59
C VAL A 560 12.01 -6.56 -10.92
N SER A 561 13.05 -5.75 -11.09
CA SER A 561 13.29 -5.08 -12.37
C SER A 561 13.63 -6.09 -13.47
N PRO A 562 13.27 -5.82 -14.74
CA PRO A 562 13.49 -6.75 -15.85
C PRO A 562 14.95 -7.18 -15.98
N GLU A 563 15.90 -6.27 -15.74
CA GLU A 563 17.34 -6.53 -15.87
C GLU A 563 17.87 -7.52 -14.84
N ARG A 564 17.19 -7.65 -13.69
CA ARG A 564 17.58 -8.54 -12.60
C ARG A 564 16.81 -9.86 -12.59
N PHE A 565 15.75 -9.97 -13.38
CA PHE A 565 14.80 -11.07 -13.29
C PHE A 565 15.47 -12.45 -13.42
N ASP A 566 16.27 -12.66 -14.46
CA ASP A 566 16.91 -13.96 -14.71
C ASP A 566 17.87 -14.35 -13.58
N THR A 567 18.66 -13.38 -13.09
CA THR A 567 19.58 -13.60 -11.96
C THR A 567 18.83 -13.93 -10.69
N VAL A 568 17.74 -13.21 -10.40
CA VAL A 568 16.94 -13.41 -9.18
C VAL A 568 16.15 -14.70 -9.27
N SER A 569 15.60 -15.05 -10.44
CA SER A 569 14.90 -16.32 -10.66
C SER A 569 15.84 -17.51 -10.45
N GLN A 570 17.07 -17.43 -10.97
CA GLN A 570 18.08 -18.46 -10.73
C GLN A 570 18.42 -18.58 -9.25
N ALA A 571 18.66 -17.45 -8.56
CA ALA A 571 18.95 -17.43 -7.13
C ALA A 571 17.79 -18.00 -6.30
N ASN A 572 16.55 -17.72 -6.69
CA ASN A 572 15.35 -18.29 -6.06
C ASN A 572 15.32 -19.81 -6.18
N GLU A 573 15.57 -20.35 -7.37
CA GLU A 573 15.60 -21.81 -7.59
C GLU A 573 16.79 -22.48 -6.89
N GLU A 574 17.95 -21.85 -6.84
CA GLU A 574 19.11 -22.33 -6.09
C GLU A 574 18.81 -22.38 -4.59
N LEU A 575 18.26 -21.32 -4.02
CA LEU A 575 17.91 -21.22 -2.61
C LEU A 575 16.85 -22.27 -2.23
N LYS A 576 15.81 -22.44 -3.05
CA LYS A 576 14.78 -23.48 -2.90
C LYS A 576 15.40 -24.86 -2.86
N ARG A 577 16.28 -25.19 -3.81
CA ARG A 577 16.93 -26.50 -3.93
C ARG A 577 17.91 -26.77 -2.79
N GLU A 578 18.75 -25.79 -2.43
CA GLU A 578 19.70 -25.92 -1.32
C GLU A 578 18.95 -26.17 -0.01
N THR A 579 17.90 -25.38 0.24
CA THR A 579 17.08 -25.53 1.43
C THR A 579 16.39 -26.90 1.46
N ALA A 580 15.85 -27.36 0.32
CA ALA A 580 15.29 -28.71 0.20
C ALA A 580 16.33 -29.80 0.53
N ASN A 581 17.55 -29.70 0.02
CA ASN A 581 18.63 -30.66 0.29
C ASN A 581 19.01 -30.72 1.77
N ASP A 582 19.15 -29.56 2.40
CA ASP A 582 19.52 -29.45 3.82
C ASP A 582 18.43 -30.03 4.74
N LEU A 583 17.16 -29.91 4.37
CA LEU A 583 16.01 -30.27 5.17
C LEU A 583 15.54 -31.70 4.97
N CYS A 584 15.60 -32.19 3.73
CA CYS A 584 14.90 -33.41 3.39
C CYS A 584 15.67 -34.69 3.76
N ASN A 585 16.99 -34.64 4.06
CA ASN A 585 17.83 -35.79 4.45
C ASN A 585 17.49 -37.07 3.70
N GLY A 586 17.19 -37.00 2.39
CA GLY A 586 16.81 -38.13 1.56
C GLY A 586 15.31 -38.50 1.58
N ASN A 587 14.45 -37.79 2.31
CA ASN A 587 13.01 -38.01 2.28
C ASN A 587 12.38 -37.36 1.04
N GLY A 588 12.12 -38.15 0.00
CA GLY A 588 11.58 -37.65 -1.27
C GLY A 588 10.16 -37.08 -1.18
N GLY A 589 9.32 -37.58 -0.28
CA GLY A 589 7.97 -37.05 -0.06
C GLY A 589 8.00 -35.64 0.49
N PHE A 590 8.81 -35.41 1.51
CA PHE A 590 9.00 -34.08 2.09
C PHE A 590 9.59 -33.07 1.09
N ARG A 591 10.51 -33.53 0.23
CA ARG A 591 11.07 -32.67 -0.82
C ARG A 591 10.00 -32.18 -1.79
N GLN A 592 9.07 -33.06 -2.21
CA GLN A 592 7.98 -32.66 -3.11
C GLN A 592 7.05 -31.62 -2.46
N GLU A 593 6.74 -31.80 -1.18
CA GLU A 593 5.94 -30.83 -0.42
C GLU A 593 6.67 -29.50 -0.28
N TRP A 594 7.97 -29.54 0.06
CA TRP A 594 8.78 -28.32 0.13
C TRP A 594 8.82 -27.55 -1.18
N GLU A 595 9.07 -28.21 -2.28
CA GLU A 595 9.10 -27.61 -3.61
C GLU A 595 7.73 -27.04 -4.00
N ARG A 596 6.65 -27.73 -3.66
CA ARG A 596 5.28 -27.29 -3.87
C ARG A 596 4.94 -26.02 -3.09
N TRP A 597 5.44 -25.90 -1.89
CA TRP A 597 5.05 -24.83 -0.97
C TRP A 597 6.07 -23.69 -0.86
N TRP A 598 7.08 -23.66 -1.70
CA TRP A 598 8.04 -22.57 -1.69
C TRP A 598 7.37 -21.21 -1.88
N PRO A 599 7.71 -20.14 -1.10
CA PRO A 599 7.01 -18.85 -1.10
C PRO A 599 6.94 -18.17 -2.45
N PHE A 600 7.97 -18.32 -3.27
CA PHE A 600 8.08 -17.72 -4.59
C PHE A 600 8.02 -18.79 -5.70
N SER A 601 7.11 -19.73 -5.60
CA SER A 601 6.75 -20.66 -6.68
C SER A 601 5.45 -20.22 -7.32
N ASP A 602 5.35 -20.44 -8.61
CA ASP A 602 4.08 -20.32 -9.33
C ASP A 602 3.08 -21.32 -8.74
N ARG A 603 1.90 -20.88 -8.59
CA ARG A 603 0.86 -21.69 -7.99
C ARG A 603 -0.44 -21.54 -8.76
#